data_0b3353daace73b20f80b5566cedeb7d7
#
_entry.id   0b3353daace73b20f80b5566cedeb7d7
#
_cell.length_a   1.000
_cell.length_b   1.000
_cell.length_c   1.000
_cell.angle_alpha   90.00
_cell.angle_beta   90.00
_cell.angle_gamma   90.00
#
_symmetry.space_group_name_H-M   'P 1'
#
loop_
_entity.id
_entity.type
_entity.pdbx_description
1 polymer ?
#
loop_
_entity_poly.entity_id
_entity_poly.type
_entity_poly.pdbx_seq_one_letter_code
_entity_poly.pdbx_strand_id
1 'polypeptide(L)'
;MNTLFDKIWDKHVVSHVDDGPDMLYIDRLYAHEVTSPQAFEGLRQRGLQCFRPERIFCMPDHNTPTHDQDKPIADPVSKKQVDTLARNATDFGVTHWGMLHPNNGIIHVVGPEQGLSLPGMTIVCGDSHTSTHGAVGAVAFGIGTSEVEMVMASQCILQAKPKSMRINVEGELKPGVTAKDVALYLMSQLTTSGATGYFVEYAGSTVRSLSMEGRLTLCNLSIEMGARGGFIAPDEKTFAYLKGRPYAPTGQAWDEAVAAWSELRSGDDAVFDKEVTFQAADIEPMITYGTNPGMGVGITQCIPAPQNASDEKALRYMQFAAGEAMLGKPVDYVFLGACTNGRIEDFRAFASVVRGRHKHPAVTAWLVPGSWHVLQQIKDEGIDQVLQEAGFALRQPGCSACLAMNDDKVPAGKLAVSTSNRNFEGRQGPGSRTCLASPLTAAAAAVTGCITDPRELLGL
;
A
#
# COMPACT_ATOMS: atom_id res chain seq x y z
N MET A 1 -0.42 -30.57 6.65
CA MET A 1 0.50 -29.60 7.35
C MET A 1 -0.15 -28.23 7.40
N ASN A 2 0.25 -27.39 8.36
CA ASN A 2 -0.33 -26.06 8.55
C ASN A 2 0.09 -25.11 7.42
N THR A 3 -0.79 -24.17 7.06
CA THR A 3 -0.46 -23.04 6.19
C THR A 3 0.53 -22.12 6.90
N LEU A 4 1.22 -21.24 6.16
CA LEU A 4 2.04 -20.19 6.75
C LEU A 4 1.21 -19.33 7.73
N PHE A 5 -0.06 -19.04 7.37
CA PHE A 5 -0.98 -18.31 8.22
C PHE A 5 -1.17 -18.99 9.57
N ASP A 6 -1.47 -20.32 9.58
CA ASP A 6 -1.63 -21.07 10.81
C ASP A 6 -0.36 -21.07 11.66
N LYS A 7 0.80 -21.25 11.03
CA LYS A 7 2.10 -21.26 11.74
C LYS A 7 2.36 -19.96 12.50
N ILE A 8 1.99 -18.83 11.93
CA ILE A 8 2.18 -17.52 12.58
C ILE A 8 1.06 -17.27 13.58
N TRP A 9 -0.20 -17.47 13.19
CA TRP A 9 -1.35 -17.21 14.06
C TRP A 9 -1.27 -18.01 15.35
N ASP A 10 -1.10 -19.34 15.26
CA ASP A 10 -1.13 -20.24 16.41
C ASP A 10 0.01 -19.96 17.40
N LYS A 11 1.16 -19.47 16.93
CA LYS A 11 2.27 -19.02 17.80
C LYS A 11 1.96 -17.74 18.58
N HIS A 12 0.99 -16.96 18.13
CA HIS A 12 0.63 -15.68 18.76
C HIS A 12 -0.65 -15.77 19.58
N VAL A 13 -1.35 -16.89 19.55
CA VAL A 13 -2.53 -17.11 20.40
C VAL A 13 -2.10 -17.25 21.85
N VAL A 14 -2.54 -16.32 22.70
CA VAL A 14 -2.28 -16.30 24.15
C VAL A 14 -3.33 -17.14 24.88
N SER A 15 -4.58 -17.08 24.44
CA SER A 15 -5.68 -17.89 24.95
C SER A 15 -6.81 -17.96 23.95
N HIS A 16 -7.63 -18.99 24.05
CA HIS A 16 -8.88 -19.12 23.33
C HIS A 16 -10.05 -18.70 24.23
N VAL A 17 -11.04 -18.04 23.64
CA VAL A 17 -12.33 -17.83 24.30
C VAL A 17 -13.24 -18.97 23.88
N ASP A 18 -13.88 -19.63 24.83
CA ASP A 18 -14.80 -20.74 24.53
C ASP A 18 -15.89 -20.29 23.55
N ASP A 19 -16.04 -21.00 22.45
CA ASP A 19 -16.94 -20.66 21.33
C ASP A 19 -16.78 -19.22 20.78
N GLY A 20 -15.59 -18.61 20.95
CA GLY A 20 -15.33 -17.23 20.63
C GLY A 20 -14.02 -16.98 19.87
N PRO A 21 -13.57 -15.73 19.85
CA PRO A 21 -12.32 -15.35 19.18
C PRO A 21 -11.08 -15.79 19.95
N ASP A 22 -9.94 -15.77 19.26
CA ASP A 22 -8.62 -15.93 19.87
C ASP A 22 -8.15 -14.61 20.49
N MET A 23 -7.50 -14.67 21.64
CA MET A 23 -6.68 -13.57 22.16
C MET A 23 -5.31 -13.66 21.52
N LEU A 24 -5.04 -12.73 20.60
CA LEU A 24 -3.83 -12.71 19.79
C LEU A 24 -2.83 -11.69 20.34
N TYR A 25 -1.59 -12.10 20.61
CA TYR A 25 -0.48 -11.20 20.92
C TYR A 25 -0.07 -10.43 19.66
N ILE A 26 0.26 -9.14 19.82
CA ILE A 26 0.67 -8.25 18.73
C ILE A 26 2.12 -7.81 18.94
N ASP A 27 3.00 -8.14 17.99
CA ASP A 27 4.42 -7.79 18.05
C ASP A 27 4.69 -6.30 17.80
N ARG A 28 3.89 -5.68 16.92
CA ARG A 28 4.10 -4.30 16.49
C ARG A 28 2.77 -3.57 16.31
N LEU A 29 2.69 -2.39 16.91
CA LEU A 29 1.62 -1.43 16.65
C LEU A 29 2.19 -0.21 15.93
N TYR A 30 1.61 0.13 14.79
CA TYR A 30 1.82 1.41 14.14
C TYR A 30 0.65 2.34 14.41
N ALA A 31 0.94 3.64 14.61
CA ALA A 31 -0.09 4.64 14.86
C ALA A 31 0.18 5.94 14.09
N HIS A 32 -0.87 6.52 13.57
CA HIS A 32 -0.81 7.78 12.85
C HIS A 32 -1.85 8.77 13.41
N GLU A 33 -1.82 10.02 12.94
CA GLU A 33 -2.57 11.13 13.52
C GLU A 33 -4.10 11.03 13.37
N VAL A 34 -4.58 10.18 12.44
CA VAL A 34 -6.04 10.12 12.16
C VAL A 34 -6.78 9.20 13.12
N THR A 35 -6.25 8.00 13.40
CA THR A 35 -6.96 6.94 14.14
C THR A 35 -6.46 6.75 15.58
N SER A 36 -5.29 7.28 15.95
CA SER A 36 -4.73 7.08 17.28
C SER A 36 -5.22 8.04 18.39
N PRO A 37 -5.68 9.27 18.11
CA PRO A 37 -6.00 10.23 19.19
C PRO A 37 -7.02 9.71 20.19
N GLN A 38 -8.07 9.03 19.71
CA GLN A 38 -9.12 8.47 20.57
C GLN A 38 -8.63 7.28 21.40
N ALA A 39 -7.71 6.46 20.85
CA ALA A 39 -7.12 5.36 21.59
C ALA A 39 -6.26 5.85 22.76
N PHE A 40 -5.42 6.86 22.55
CA PHE A 40 -4.66 7.51 23.64
C PHE A 40 -5.56 8.19 24.66
N GLU A 41 -6.66 8.82 24.23
CA GLU A 41 -7.63 9.43 25.12
C GLU A 41 -8.34 8.38 25.99
N GLY A 42 -8.71 7.23 25.42
CA GLY A 42 -9.28 6.10 26.17
C GLY A 42 -8.35 5.61 27.27
N LEU A 43 -7.03 5.46 26.99
CA LEU A 43 -6.04 5.13 28.01
C LEU A 43 -5.99 6.18 29.11
N ARG A 44 -5.97 7.47 28.76
CA ARG A 44 -5.90 8.59 29.71
C ARG A 44 -7.11 8.60 30.65
N GLN A 45 -8.33 8.43 30.10
CA GLN A 45 -9.58 8.38 30.88
C GLN A 45 -9.63 7.20 31.87
N ARG A 46 -8.98 6.09 31.51
CA ARG A 46 -8.87 4.89 32.35
C ARG A 46 -7.67 4.91 33.31
N GLY A 47 -6.80 5.91 33.22
CA GLY A 47 -5.56 5.97 34.00
C GLY A 47 -4.55 4.89 33.63
N LEU A 48 -4.61 4.39 32.38
CA LEU A 48 -3.72 3.35 31.87
C LEU A 48 -2.52 3.96 31.14
N GLN A 49 -1.41 3.23 31.08
CA GLN A 49 -0.24 3.52 30.29
C GLN A 49 -0.10 2.52 29.14
N CYS A 50 0.73 2.80 28.15
CA CYS A 50 1.11 1.80 27.16
C CYS A 50 1.90 0.68 27.83
N PHE A 51 1.47 -0.56 27.63
CA PHE A 51 2.10 -1.74 28.24
C PHE A 51 3.51 -2.00 27.71
N ARG A 52 3.71 -1.84 26.40
CA ARG A 52 4.99 -2.04 25.71
C ARG A 52 5.26 -0.85 24.76
N PRO A 53 5.59 0.35 25.29
CA PRO A 53 5.77 1.56 24.47
C PRO A 53 6.86 1.40 23.40
N GLU A 54 7.87 0.57 23.62
CA GLU A 54 8.95 0.27 22.67
C GLU A 54 8.47 -0.58 21.45
N ARG A 55 7.25 -1.10 21.50
CA ARG A 55 6.61 -1.82 20.39
C ARG A 55 5.69 -0.94 19.56
N ILE A 56 5.55 0.34 19.92
CA ILE A 56 4.65 1.30 19.29
C ILE A 56 5.46 2.38 18.57
N PHE A 57 5.17 2.55 17.27
CA PHE A 57 5.80 3.57 16.44
C PHE A 57 4.74 4.49 15.86
N CYS A 58 4.90 5.79 16.09
CA CYS A 58 3.99 6.83 15.66
C CYS A 58 4.64 7.73 14.62
N MET A 59 3.92 8.02 13.52
CA MET A 59 4.32 9.02 12.55
C MET A 59 3.10 9.63 11.85
N PRO A 60 3.10 10.94 11.61
CA PRO A 60 2.06 11.58 10.80
C PRO A 60 2.36 11.35 9.32
N ASP A 61 1.33 10.97 8.53
CA ASP A 61 1.47 10.70 7.10
C ASP A 61 0.24 11.12 6.27
N HIS A 62 -0.94 11.26 6.87
CA HIS A 62 -2.19 11.57 6.17
C HIS A 62 -2.47 13.06 6.03
N ASN A 63 -2.32 13.82 7.12
CA ASN A 63 -2.59 15.26 7.19
C ASN A 63 -1.34 16.14 7.01
N THR A 64 -0.26 15.54 6.53
CA THR A 64 0.99 16.24 6.28
C THR A 64 0.95 16.92 4.91
N PRO A 65 1.36 18.20 4.79
CA PRO A 65 1.55 18.82 3.49
C PRO A 65 2.69 18.11 2.73
N THR A 66 2.67 18.17 1.41
CA THR A 66 3.75 17.60 0.56
C THR A 66 4.68 18.69 -0.02
N HIS A 67 4.58 19.88 0.52
CA HIS A 67 5.45 21.03 0.24
C HIS A 67 5.58 21.86 1.51
N ASP A 68 6.65 22.61 1.63
CA ASP A 68 6.90 23.56 2.74
C ASP A 68 6.71 22.92 4.14
N GLN A 69 7.14 21.67 4.33
CA GLN A 69 6.99 20.96 5.61
C GLN A 69 7.80 21.60 6.77
N ASP A 70 8.73 22.47 6.44
CA ASP A 70 9.47 23.31 7.39
C ASP A 70 8.63 24.48 7.93
N LYS A 71 7.47 24.77 7.33
CA LYS A 71 6.52 25.78 7.76
C LYS A 71 5.39 25.16 8.58
N PRO A 72 4.70 25.97 9.41
CA PRO A 72 3.50 25.49 10.12
C PRO A 72 2.42 25.01 9.15
N ILE A 73 1.76 23.89 9.47
CA ILE A 73 0.62 23.39 8.70
C ILE A 73 -0.48 24.46 8.69
N ALA A 74 -0.89 24.87 7.49
CA ALA A 74 -1.85 25.97 7.31
C ALA A 74 -3.27 25.57 7.73
N ASP A 75 -3.71 24.34 7.41
CA ASP A 75 -5.02 23.85 7.85
C ASP A 75 -5.04 23.57 9.35
N PRO A 76 -5.91 24.26 10.13
CA PRO A 76 -5.92 24.13 11.58
C PRO A 76 -6.37 22.74 12.07
N VAL A 77 -7.17 22.01 11.29
CA VAL A 77 -7.64 20.66 11.65
C VAL A 77 -6.47 19.67 11.50
N SER A 78 -5.80 19.69 10.36
CA SER A 78 -4.60 18.87 10.10
C SER A 78 -3.51 19.16 11.14
N LYS A 79 -3.23 20.46 11.38
CA LYS A 79 -2.27 20.87 12.42
C LYS A 79 -2.61 20.28 13.79
N LYS A 80 -3.87 20.40 14.21
CA LYS A 80 -4.33 19.88 15.51
C LYS A 80 -4.12 18.37 15.61
N GLN A 81 -4.39 17.61 14.54
CA GLN A 81 -4.21 16.14 14.53
C GLN A 81 -2.73 15.77 14.65
N VAL A 82 -1.86 16.39 13.87
CA VAL A 82 -0.41 16.16 13.91
C VAL A 82 0.19 16.53 15.26
N ASP A 83 -0.16 17.72 15.82
CA ASP A 83 0.30 18.16 17.12
C ASP A 83 -0.23 17.24 18.25
N THR A 84 -1.45 16.71 18.11
CA THR A 84 -2.03 15.78 19.10
C THR A 84 -1.28 14.45 19.11
N LEU A 85 -0.89 13.92 17.92
CA LEU A 85 -0.09 12.71 17.85
C LEU A 85 1.25 12.91 18.57
N ALA A 86 1.95 14.02 18.29
CA ALA A 86 3.24 14.32 18.91
C ALA A 86 3.15 14.42 20.45
N ARG A 87 2.12 15.12 20.94
CA ARG A 87 1.86 15.23 22.39
C ARG A 87 1.55 13.86 23.00
N ASN A 88 0.65 13.10 22.41
CA ASN A 88 0.28 11.77 22.91
C ASN A 88 1.50 10.84 22.95
N ALA A 89 2.33 10.86 21.92
CA ALA A 89 3.54 10.05 21.89
C ALA A 89 4.51 10.41 23.04
N THR A 90 4.62 11.70 23.35
CA THR A 90 5.42 12.18 24.49
C THR A 90 4.82 11.74 25.84
N ASP A 91 3.51 11.94 26.01
CA ASP A 91 2.80 11.61 27.24
C ASP A 91 2.87 10.11 27.59
N PHE A 92 2.84 9.24 26.56
CA PHE A 92 2.84 7.79 26.72
C PHE A 92 4.19 7.11 26.47
N GLY A 93 5.25 7.88 26.21
CA GLY A 93 6.61 7.37 26.04
C GLY A 93 6.82 6.49 24.83
N VAL A 94 6.01 6.66 23.75
CA VAL A 94 6.12 5.89 22.51
C VAL A 94 7.02 6.59 21.49
N THR A 95 7.63 5.82 20.59
CA THR A 95 8.50 6.37 19.54
C THR A 95 7.70 7.20 18.56
N HIS A 96 8.12 8.46 18.33
CA HIS A 96 7.48 9.37 17.38
C HIS A 96 8.50 9.94 16.37
N TRP A 97 8.22 9.76 15.09
CA TRP A 97 8.94 10.36 13.98
C TRP A 97 8.06 11.43 13.32
N GLY A 98 8.22 12.68 13.75
CA GLY A 98 7.50 13.84 13.20
C GLY A 98 7.90 14.16 11.76
N MET A 99 7.18 15.05 11.08
CA MET A 99 7.30 15.35 9.63
C MET A 99 8.74 15.56 9.13
N LEU A 100 9.59 16.22 9.90
CA LEU A 100 10.98 16.52 9.49
C LEU A 100 12.00 15.49 10.01
N HIS A 101 11.52 14.44 10.69
CA HIS A 101 12.43 13.40 11.16
C HIS A 101 12.93 12.57 9.95
N PRO A 102 14.23 12.26 9.86
CA PRO A 102 14.79 11.52 8.70
C PRO A 102 14.09 10.18 8.41
N ASN A 103 13.54 9.54 9.42
CA ASN A 103 12.79 8.28 9.31
C ASN A 103 11.27 8.51 9.15
N ASN A 104 10.80 9.74 8.92
CA ASN A 104 9.39 9.97 8.67
C ASN A 104 9.01 9.64 7.23
N GLY A 105 7.78 9.30 7.04
CA GLY A 105 7.11 9.01 5.77
C GLY A 105 5.82 8.25 6.00
N ILE A 106 5.28 7.68 4.94
CA ILE A 106 4.09 6.83 5.01
C ILE A 106 4.43 5.58 5.83
N ILE A 107 3.63 5.32 6.86
CA ILE A 107 3.92 4.28 7.86
C ILE A 107 4.14 2.90 7.25
N HIS A 108 3.39 2.56 6.18
CA HIS A 108 3.51 1.30 5.46
C HIS A 108 4.68 1.25 4.46
N VAL A 109 5.36 2.36 4.24
CA VAL A 109 6.65 2.42 3.54
C VAL A 109 7.78 2.32 4.56
N VAL A 110 7.73 3.13 5.61
CA VAL A 110 8.78 3.24 6.63
C VAL A 110 8.95 1.95 7.44
N GLY A 111 7.86 1.27 7.81
CA GLY A 111 7.92 0.04 8.60
C GLY A 111 8.84 -1.03 8.02
N PRO A 112 8.64 -1.48 6.78
CA PRO A 112 9.54 -2.41 6.10
C PRO A 112 10.91 -1.80 5.80
N GLU A 113 10.95 -0.53 5.38
CA GLU A 113 12.19 0.18 5.03
C GLU A 113 13.17 0.27 6.21
N GLN A 114 12.68 0.44 7.42
CA GLN A 114 13.51 0.51 8.62
C GLN A 114 13.78 -0.86 9.26
N GLY A 115 13.18 -1.94 8.75
CA GLY A 115 13.27 -3.27 9.36
C GLY A 115 12.45 -3.41 10.65
N LEU A 116 11.45 -2.55 10.84
CA LEU A 116 10.49 -2.63 11.96
C LEU A 116 9.48 -3.76 11.75
N SER A 117 9.22 -4.10 10.50
CA SER A 117 8.36 -5.22 10.09
C SER A 117 9.25 -6.38 9.67
N LEU A 118 9.12 -7.52 10.35
CA LEU A 118 9.95 -8.69 10.17
C LEU A 118 9.09 -9.94 9.92
N PRO A 119 9.65 -10.97 9.26
CA PRO A 119 8.93 -12.22 9.04
C PRO A 119 8.42 -12.86 10.33
N GLY A 120 7.22 -13.40 10.29
CA GLY A 120 6.59 -14.12 11.41
C GLY A 120 5.99 -13.23 12.48
N MET A 121 6.05 -11.90 12.36
CA MET A 121 5.40 -10.98 13.29
C MET A 121 3.90 -10.87 13.05
N THR A 122 3.17 -10.49 14.11
CA THR A 122 1.82 -9.93 14.05
C THR A 122 1.92 -8.40 14.12
N ILE A 123 1.35 -7.70 13.13
CA ILE A 123 1.48 -6.25 12.97
C ILE A 123 0.09 -5.63 12.79
N VAL A 124 -0.21 -4.59 13.55
CA VAL A 124 -1.48 -3.88 13.43
C VAL A 124 -1.31 -2.36 13.34
N CYS A 125 -2.28 -1.70 12.74
CA CYS A 125 -2.41 -0.25 12.64
C CYS A 125 -3.88 0.11 12.47
N GLY A 126 -4.26 1.34 12.79
CA GLY A 126 -5.59 1.88 12.52
C GLY A 126 -5.86 2.17 11.03
N ASP A 127 -5.11 1.59 10.12
CA ASP A 127 -5.23 1.72 8.66
C ASP A 127 -5.34 0.34 8.00
N SER A 128 -6.27 0.21 7.05
CA SER A 128 -6.50 -1.06 6.35
C SER A 128 -5.30 -1.55 5.52
N HIS A 129 -4.47 -0.62 4.98
CA HIS A 129 -3.29 -0.98 4.20
C HIS A 129 -2.12 -1.51 5.03
N THR A 130 -2.33 -1.77 6.31
CA THR A 130 -1.40 -2.53 7.16
C THR A 130 -1.05 -3.90 6.56
N SER A 131 -1.92 -4.46 5.71
CA SER A 131 -1.63 -5.68 4.93
C SER A 131 -0.33 -5.59 4.11
N THR A 132 0.15 -4.39 3.78
CA THR A 132 1.44 -4.15 3.12
C THR A 132 2.60 -4.92 3.76
N HIS A 133 2.63 -4.95 5.11
CA HIS A 133 3.70 -5.61 5.86
C HIS A 133 3.71 -7.13 5.69
N GLY A 134 2.67 -7.72 5.14
CA GLY A 134 2.63 -9.14 4.75
C GLY A 134 3.64 -9.50 3.67
N ALA A 135 4.14 -8.55 2.91
CA ALA A 135 5.17 -8.76 1.90
C ALA A 135 6.50 -9.29 2.47
N VAL A 136 6.80 -9.01 3.74
CA VAL A 136 7.95 -9.57 4.46
C VAL A 136 7.62 -10.88 5.19
N GLY A 137 6.41 -11.43 5.03
CA GLY A 137 5.98 -12.66 5.71
C GLY A 137 5.42 -12.43 7.12
N ALA A 138 4.84 -11.26 7.38
CA ALA A 138 4.13 -10.95 8.62
C ALA A 138 2.62 -11.15 8.48
N VAL A 139 1.92 -11.52 9.55
CA VAL A 139 0.46 -11.44 9.64
C VAL A 139 0.09 -10.02 10.05
N ALA A 140 -0.26 -9.21 9.05
CA ALA A 140 -0.47 -7.77 9.21
C ALA A 140 -1.86 -7.35 8.75
N PHE A 141 -2.59 -6.58 9.57
CA PHE A 141 -3.95 -6.19 9.27
C PHE A 141 -4.39 -4.91 9.98
N GLY A 142 -5.34 -4.21 9.36
CA GLY A 142 -5.96 -3.02 9.94
C GLY A 142 -6.92 -3.35 11.08
N ILE A 143 -6.98 -2.49 12.09
CA ILE A 143 -7.85 -2.61 13.26
C ILE A 143 -8.59 -1.31 13.56
N GLY A 144 -9.70 -1.40 14.28
CA GLY A 144 -10.46 -0.25 14.74
C GLY A 144 -9.79 0.51 15.89
N THR A 145 -10.20 1.75 16.11
CA THR A 145 -9.63 2.63 17.14
C THR A 145 -9.71 2.02 18.56
N SER A 146 -10.81 1.36 18.91
CA SER A 146 -10.96 0.66 20.19
C SER A 146 -9.99 -0.51 20.34
N GLU A 147 -9.68 -1.18 19.24
CA GLU A 147 -8.71 -2.27 19.21
C GLU A 147 -7.28 -1.73 19.33
N VAL A 148 -7.00 -0.55 18.73
CA VAL A 148 -5.72 0.17 18.94
C VAL A 148 -5.50 0.46 20.43
N GLU A 149 -6.54 0.94 21.14
CA GLU A 149 -6.50 1.16 22.60
C GLU A 149 -6.19 -0.13 23.35
N MET A 150 -6.85 -1.24 22.99
CA MET A 150 -6.60 -2.57 23.61
C MET A 150 -5.15 -3.01 23.43
N VAL A 151 -4.60 -2.89 22.22
CA VAL A 151 -3.20 -3.25 21.93
C VAL A 151 -2.23 -2.35 22.70
N MET A 152 -2.51 -1.05 22.80
CA MET A 152 -1.68 -0.14 23.61
C MET A 152 -1.67 -0.55 25.08
N ALA A 153 -2.83 -0.93 25.62
CA ALA A 153 -2.99 -1.28 27.04
C ALA A 153 -2.47 -2.68 27.40
N SER A 154 -2.52 -3.65 26.51
CA SER A 154 -2.31 -5.07 26.82
C SER A 154 -1.36 -5.82 25.88
N GLN A 155 -1.00 -5.23 24.75
CA GLN A 155 -0.31 -5.89 23.62
C GLN A 155 -1.10 -7.05 23.02
N CYS A 156 -2.38 -7.19 23.31
CA CYS A 156 -3.24 -8.25 22.84
C CYS A 156 -4.53 -7.70 22.25
N ILE A 157 -5.19 -8.52 21.40
CA ILE A 157 -6.45 -8.18 20.75
C ILE A 157 -7.29 -9.47 20.59
N LEU A 158 -8.60 -9.35 20.69
CA LEU A 158 -9.52 -10.44 20.39
C LEU A 158 -9.83 -10.44 18.89
N GLN A 159 -9.53 -11.53 18.19
CA GLN A 159 -9.78 -11.68 16.75
C GLN A 159 -10.31 -13.07 16.41
N ALA A 160 -11.39 -13.11 15.62
CA ALA A 160 -11.79 -14.35 14.98
C ALA A 160 -10.76 -14.71 13.89
N LYS A 161 -10.28 -15.96 13.90
CA LYS A 161 -9.30 -16.44 12.92
C LYS A 161 -9.93 -16.43 11.53
N PRO A 162 -9.39 -15.66 10.56
CA PRO A 162 -9.87 -15.69 9.18
C PRO A 162 -9.63 -17.05 8.53
N LYS A 163 -10.41 -17.36 7.50
CA LYS A 163 -10.13 -18.48 6.60
C LYS A 163 -8.86 -18.22 5.79
N SER A 164 -8.22 -19.28 5.32
CA SER A 164 -7.03 -19.20 4.48
C SER A 164 -7.40 -19.26 2.99
N MET A 165 -6.84 -18.36 2.20
CA MET A 165 -6.95 -18.37 0.73
C MET A 165 -5.57 -18.34 0.11
N ARG A 166 -5.36 -19.13 -0.95
CA ARG A 166 -4.13 -19.08 -1.75
C ARG A 166 -4.43 -18.55 -3.14
N ILE A 167 -3.64 -17.58 -3.58
CA ILE A 167 -3.67 -17.04 -4.94
C ILE A 167 -2.31 -17.34 -5.58
N ASN A 168 -2.29 -18.26 -6.54
CA ASN A 168 -1.11 -18.56 -7.35
C ASN A 168 -1.12 -17.71 -8.60
N VAL A 169 0.02 -17.10 -8.93
CA VAL A 169 0.27 -16.49 -10.24
C VAL A 169 1.48 -17.16 -10.85
N GLU A 170 1.28 -17.85 -11.97
CA GLU A 170 2.30 -18.66 -12.60
C GLU A 170 2.77 -18.08 -13.93
N GLY A 171 4.02 -18.34 -14.27
CA GLY A 171 4.64 -17.87 -15.49
C GLY A 171 5.46 -16.60 -15.29
N GLU A 172 5.87 -15.99 -16.40
CA GLU A 172 6.67 -14.76 -16.44
C GLU A 172 5.80 -13.60 -16.92
N LEU A 173 5.92 -12.43 -16.26
CA LEU A 173 5.26 -11.22 -16.69
C LEU A 173 5.83 -10.73 -18.02
N LYS A 174 4.95 -10.27 -18.90
CA LYS A 174 5.36 -9.61 -20.14
C LYS A 174 6.10 -8.30 -19.84
N PRO A 175 7.04 -7.88 -20.70
CA PRO A 175 7.65 -6.57 -20.57
C PRO A 175 6.59 -5.44 -20.48
N GLY A 176 6.82 -4.46 -19.61
CA GLY A 176 5.89 -3.36 -19.37
C GLY A 176 4.75 -3.66 -18.39
N VAL A 177 4.67 -4.89 -17.87
CA VAL A 177 3.71 -5.30 -16.83
C VAL A 177 4.39 -5.26 -15.45
N THR A 178 3.73 -4.67 -14.46
CA THR A 178 4.24 -4.49 -13.09
C THR A 178 3.38 -5.24 -12.07
N ALA A 179 3.83 -5.29 -10.82
CA ALA A 179 3.04 -5.85 -9.71
C ALA A 179 1.70 -5.11 -9.50
N LYS A 180 1.62 -3.82 -9.84
CA LYS A 180 0.35 -3.07 -9.81
C LYS A 180 -0.65 -3.62 -10.82
N ASP A 181 -0.17 -3.96 -12.01
CA ASP A 181 -1.01 -4.55 -13.06
C ASP A 181 -1.49 -5.95 -12.64
N VAL A 182 -0.61 -6.76 -12.02
CA VAL A 182 -1.00 -8.04 -11.41
C VAL A 182 -2.14 -7.85 -10.41
N ALA A 183 -1.99 -6.92 -9.48
CA ALA A 183 -3.02 -6.66 -8.46
C ALA A 183 -4.34 -6.19 -9.07
N LEU A 184 -4.31 -5.27 -10.03
CA LEU A 184 -5.50 -4.79 -10.74
C LEU A 184 -6.17 -5.91 -11.55
N TYR A 185 -5.39 -6.77 -12.19
CA TYR A 185 -5.90 -7.94 -12.89
C TYR A 185 -6.61 -8.89 -11.93
N LEU A 186 -5.97 -9.25 -10.80
CA LEU A 186 -6.59 -10.12 -9.80
C LEU A 186 -7.91 -9.55 -9.29
N MET A 187 -7.97 -8.24 -9.03
CA MET A 187 -9.20 -7.56 -8.60
C MET A 187 -10.28 -7.55 -9.68
N SER A 188 -9.92 -7.43 -10.95
CA SER A 188 -10.90 -7.52 -12.04
C SER A 188 -11.51 -8.91 -12.19
N GLN A 189 -10.77 -9.97 -11.81
CA GLN A 189 -11.23 -11.36 -11.89
C GLN A 189 -11.97 -11.80 -10.62
N LEU A 190 -11.51 -11.39 -9.45
CA LEU A 190 -12.05 -11.83 -8.14
C LEU A 190 -13.10 -10.87 -7.59
N THR A 191 -13.22 -9.67 -8.12
CA THR A 191 -14.02 -8.53 -7.64
C THR A 191 -13.51 -7.98 -6.30
N THR A 192 -14.11 -6.88 -5.84
CA THR A 192 -13.79 -6.23 -4.56
C THR A 192 -14.23 -7.01 -3.32
N SER A 193 -14.90 -8.16 -3.48
CA SER A 193 -15.38 -9.03 -2.40
C SER A 193 -14.86 -10.47 -2.51
N GLY A 194 -14.04 -10.77 -3.50
CA GLY A 194 -13.61 -12.15 -3.80
C GLY A 194 -12.79 -12.85 -2.73
N ALA A 195 -12.19 -12.06 -1.82
CA ALA A 195 -11.40 -12.56 -0.69
C ALA A 195 -12.00 -12.17 0.69
N THR A 196 -13.29 -11.81 0.74
CA THR A 196 -13.95 -11.44 2.00
C THR A 196 -13.94 -12.61 2.98
N GLY A 197 -13.45 -12.36 4.19
CA GLY A 197 -13.34 -13.37 5.26
C GLY A 197 -12.08 -14.22 5.20
N TYR A 198 -11.18 -13.94 4.22
CA TYR A 198 -9.93 -14.67 4.06
C TYR A 198 -8.71 -13.83 4.43
N PHE A 199 -7.65 -14.53 4.87
CA PHE A 199 -6.27 -14.04 4.83
C PHE A 199 -5.61 -14.69 3.60
N VAL A 200 -4.99 -13.87 2.72
CA VAL A 200 -4.53 -14.33 1.41
C VAL A 200 -3.05 -14.61 1.41
N GLU A 201 -2.64 -15.83 1.03
CA GLU A 201 -1.26 -16.17 0.70
C GLU A 201 -1.06 -16.06 -0.81
N TYR A 202 -0.17 -15.17 -1.25
CA TYR A 202 0.25 -15.10 -2.65
C TYR A 202 1.43 -16.03 -2.90
N ALA A 203 1.33 -16.81 -3.96
CA ALA A 203 2.31 -17.82 -4.34
C ALA A 203 2.45 -17.91 -5.89
N GLY A 204 3.26 -18.84 -6.35
CA GLY A 204 3.53 -19.06 -7.77
C GLY A 204 4.84 -18.45 -8.24
N SER A 205 5.26 -18.84 -9.44
CA SER A 205 6.55 -18.44 -10.03
C SER A 205 6.63 -16.93 -10.26
N THR A 206 5.54 -16.31 -10.70
CA THR A 206 5.45 -14.85 -10.87
C THR A 206 5.67 -14.12 -9.55
N VAL A 207 4.97 -14.53 -8.47
CA VAL A 207 5.11 -13.87 -7.16
C VAL A 207 6.53 -14.00 -6.60
N ARG A 208 7.16 -15.18 -6.76
CA ARG A 208 8.57 -15.36 -6.39
C ARG A 208 9.52 -14.49 -7.20
N SER A 209 9.20 -14.21 -8.47
CA SER A 209 10.02 -13.34 -9.32
C SER A 209 9.94 -11.87 -8.96
N LEU A 210 8.83 -11.40 -8.37
CA LEU A 210 8.66 -10.00 -7.98
C LEU A 210 9.78 -9.50 -7.07
N SER A 211 10.12 -8.22 -7.22
CA SER A 211 10.92 -7.48 -6.25
C SER A 211 10.19 -7.33 -4.92
N MET A 212 10.87 -6.87 -3.88
CA MET A 212 10.21 -6.60 -2.59
C MET A 212 9.20 -5.47 -2.72
N GLU A 213 9.49 -4.43 -3.48
CA GLU A 213 8.57 -3.33 -3.75
C GLU A 213 7.32 -3.81 -4.47
N GLY A 214 7.47 -4.71 -5.45
CA GLY A 214 6.34 -5.35 -6.13
C GLY A 214 5.50 -6.22 -5.19
N ARG A 215 6.13 -6.96 -4.26
CA ARG A 215 5.44 -7.74 -3.22
C ARG A 215 4.69 -6.84 -2.24
N LEU A 216 5.30 -5.70 -1.84
CA LEU A 216 4.66 -4.70 -0.99
C LEU A 216 3.41 -4.10 -1.66
N THR A 217 3.48 -3.81 -2.97
CA THR A 217 2.32 -3.36 -3.76
C THR A 217 1.21 -4.41 -3.79
N LEU A 218 1.55 -5.67 -4.03
CA LEU A 218 0.57 -6.76 -4.11
C LEU A 218 -0.14 -6.99 -2.78
N CYS A 219 0.62 -7.08 -1.68
CA CYS A 219 0.06 -7.23 -0.33
C CYS A 219 -0.74 -6.01 0.12
N ASN A 220 -0.32 -4.79 -0.26
CA ASN A 220 -1.05 -3.56 0.02
C ASN A 220 -2.48 -3.61 -0.56
N LEU A 221 -2.63 -4.07 -1.79
CA LEU A 221 -3.91 -4.10 -2.49
C LEU A 221 -4.82 -5.28 -2.13
N SER A 222 -4.38 -6.20 -1.28
CA SER A 222 -5.18 -7.36 -0.84
C SER A 222 -6.51 -6.95 -0.23
N ILE A 223 -6.52 -5.88 0.55
CA ILE A 223 -7.73 -5.40 1.24
C ILE A 223 -8.77 -4.83 0.26
N GLU A 224 -8.38 -4.48 -0.94
CA GLU A 224 -9.30 -4.01 -1.98
C GLU A 224 -10.12 -5.16 -2.63
N MET A 225 -9.74 -6.42 -2.36
CA MET A 225 -10.53 -7.61 -2.66
C MET A 225 -11.37 -8.09 -1.46
N GLY A 226 -11.44 -7.30 -0.38
CA GLY A 226 -12.14 -7.63 0.85
C GLY A 226 -11.35 -8.57 1.78
N ALA A 227 -10.09 -8.88 1.48
CA ALA A 227 -9.24 -9.71 2.33
C ALA A 227 -8.98 -9.06 3.70
N ARG A 228 -8.81 -9.85 4.74
CA ARG A 228 -8.36 -9.38 6.04
C ARG A 228 -6.91 -8.90 5.99
N GLY A 229 -6.11 -9.51 5.16
CA GLY A 229 -4.73 -9.19 4.86
C GLY A 229 -4.20 -10.08 3.76
N GLY A 230 -2.99 -9.79 3.29
CA GLY A 230 -2.30 -10.60 2.30
C GLY A 230 -0.82 -10.68 2.63
N PHE A 231 -0.18 -11.81 2.37
CA PHE A 231 1.21 -12.01 2.68
C PHE A 231 1.89 -12.95 1.69
N ILE A 232 3.21 -12.96 1.72
CA ILE A 232 4.08 -13.78 0.88
C ILE A 232 5.08 -14.46 1.80
N ALA A 233 5.30 -15.76 1.60
CA ALA A 233 6.32 -16.49 2.34
C ALA A 233 7.70 -15.81 2.16
N PRO A 234 8.45 -15.54 3.25
CA PRO A 234 9.74 -14.91 3.15
C PRO A 234 10.75 -15.83 2.46
N ASP A 235 11.61 -15.25 1.64
CA ASP A 235 12.66 -15.94 0.88
C ASP A 235 13.95 -15.11 0.88
N GLU A 236 14.94 -15.52 0.09
CA GLU A 236 16.24 -14.86 0.00
C GLU A 236 16.12 -13.38 -0.40
N LYS A 237 15.12 -13.01 -1.22
CA LYS A 237 14.87 -11.60 -1.57
C LYS A 237 14.39 -10.81 -0.33
N THR A 238 13.52 -11.41 0.47
CA THR A 238 13.06 -10.82 1.74
C THR A 238 14.24 -10.63 2.70
N PHE A 239 15.10 -11.64 2.82
CA PHE A 239 16.27 -11.56 3.71
C PHE A 239 17.27 -10.51 3.21
N ALA A 240 17.55 -10.48 1.90
CA ALA A 240 18.43 -9.47 1.30
C ALA A 240 17.89 -8.04 1.51
N TYR A 241 16.58 -7.85 1.39
CA TYR A 241 15.92 -6.55 1.63
C TYR A 241 16.03 -6.09 3.07
N LEU A 242 15.92 -7.00 4.04
CA LEU A 242 15.94 -6.68 5.47
C LEU A 242 17.35 -6.57 6.05
N LYS A 243 18.33 -7.20 5.43
CA LYS A 243 19.72 -7.23 5.91
C LYS A 243 20.31 -5.83 6.06
N GLY A 244 20.80 -5.52 7.26
CA GLY A 244 21.42 -4.22 7.54
C GLY A 244 20.44 -3.07 7.78
N ARG A 245 19.14 -3.32 7.79
CA ARG A 245 18.16 -2.30 8.19
C ARG A 245 18.32 -1.96 9.69
N PRO A 246 18.07 -0.70 10.10
CA PRO A 246 18.35 -0.24 11.45
C PRO A 246 17.73 -1.06 12.57
N TYR A 247 16.53 -1.61 12.34
CA TYR A 247 15.78 -2.39 13.34
C TYR A 247 15.75 -3.90 13.04
N ALA A 248 16.43 -4.34 11.98
CA ALA A 248 16.62 -5.76 11.73
C ALA A 248 17.69 -6.35 12.66
N PRO A 249 17.62 -7.66 12.98
CA PRO A 249 18.67 -8.33 13.74
C PRO A 249 20.04 -8.19 13.08
N THR A 250 21.12 -8.26 13.88
CA THR A 250 22.50 -8.17 13.39
C THR A 250 23.37 -9.29 13.95
N GLY A 251 24.48 -9.60 13.29
CA GLY A 251 25.43 -10.62 13.74
C GLY A 251 24.78 -12.00 13.90
N GLN A 252 25.08 -12.70 14.99
CA GLN A 252 24.52 -14.03 15.25
C GLN A 252 22.99 -14.04 15.33
N ALA A 253 22.36 -12.98 15.88
CA ALA A 253 20.90 -12.86 15.92
C ALA A 253 20.27 -12.78 14.51
N TRP A 254 20.99 -12.25 13.54
CA TRP A 254 20.58 -12.27 12.15
C TRP A 254 20.58 -13.71 11.59
N ASP A 255 21.64 -14.47 11.82
CA ASP A 255 21.76 -15.83 11.31
C ASP A 255 20.68 -16.75 11.90
N GLU A 256 20.42 -16.61 13.21
CA GLU A 256 19.35 -17.32 13.91
C GLU A 256 17.95 -16.91 13.37
N ALA A 257 17.74 -15.62 13.12
CA ALA A 257 16.50 -15.12 12.56
C ALA A 257 16.26 -15.68 11.14
N VAL A 258 17.25 -15.64 10.25
CA VAL A 258 17.16 -16.18 8.89
C VAL A 258 16.84 -17.67 8.92
N ALA A 259 17.49 -18.44 9.81
CA ALA A 259 17.20 -19.87 9.98
C ALA A 259 15.73 -20.09 10.36
N ALA A 260 15.21 -19.31 11.33
CA ALA A 260 13.82 -19.39 11.75
C ALA A 260 12.83 -18.92 10.67
N TRP A 261 13.16 -17.84 9.95
CA TRP A 261 12.33 -17.30 8.87
C TRP A 261 12.24 -18.21 7.66
N SER A 262 13.27 -18.99 7.37
CA SER A 262 13.30 -19.96 6.27
C SER A 262 12.27 -21.09 6.45
N GLU A 263 11.82 -21.34 7.68
CA GLU A 263 10.76 -22.30 8.01
C GLU A 263 9.34 -21.72 7.87
N LEU A 264 9.22 -20.40 7.65
CA LEU A 264 7.95 -19.70 7.49
C LEU A 264 7.44 -19.83 6.05
N ARG A 265 6.93 -21.00 5.73
CA ARG A 265 6.27 -21.35 4.47
C ARG A 265 5.15 -22.35 4.71
N SER A 266 4.16 -22.34 3.85
CA SER A 266 3.15 -23.40 3.82
C SER A 266 3.77 -24.72 3.40
N GLY A 267 3.34 -25.81 4.02
CA GLY A 267 3.77 -27.16 3.61
C GLY A 267 3.26 -27.50 2.20
N ASP A 268 3.91 -28.44 1.55
CA ASP A 268 3.49 -28.90 0.20
C ASP A 268 2.11 -29.56 0.21
N ASP A 269 1.68 -30.07 1.36
CA ASP A 269 0.38 -30.69 1.64
C ASP A 269 -0.55 -29.76 2.44
N ALA A 270 -0.24 -28.48 2.54
CA ALA A 270 -1.11 -27.52 3.22
C ALA A 270 -2.45 -27.38 2.49
N VAL A 271 -3.54 -27.39 3.26
CA VAL A 271 -4.89 -27.26 2.74
C VAL A 271 -5.39 -25.84 3.00
N PHE A 272 -5.82 -25.16 1.95
CA PHE A 272 -6.45 -23.86 2.01
C PHE A 272 -7.96 -23.99 1.88
N ASP A 273 -8.71 -23.11 2.55
CA ASP A 273 -10.17 -23.05 2.39
C ASP A 273 -10.58 -22.65 0.97
N LYS A 274 -9.74 -21.89 0.28
CA LYS A 274 -9.91 -21.52 -1.12
C LYS A 274 -8.55 -21.39 -1.81
N GLU A 275 -8.45 -21.91 -3.03
CA GLU A 275 -7.26 -21.77 -3.86
C GLU A 275 -7.67 -21.40 -5.29
N VAL A 276 -6.93 -20.45 -5.89
CA VAL A 276 -7.13 -20.02 -7.28
C VAL A 276 -5.76 -19.83 -7.94
N THR A 277 -5.72 -20.07 -9.26
CA THR A 277 -4.49 -19.93 -10.05
C THR A 277 -4.75 -19.08 -11.29
N PHE A 278 -3.85 -18.15 -11.55
CA PHE A 278 -3.84 -17.26 -12.71
C PHE A 278 -2.54 -17.41 -13.48
N GLN A 279 -2.57 -17.08 -14.79
CA GLN A 279 -1.41 -17.11 -15.65
C GLN A 279 -0.88 -15.69 -15.90
N ALA A 280 0.39 -15.46 -15.69
CA ALA A 280 1.03 -14.17 -15.97
C ALA A 280 0.91 -13.76 -17.45
N ALA A 281 0.82 -14.74 -18.35
CA ALA A 281 0.63 -14.50 -19.77
C ALA A 281 -0.68 -13.79 -20.13
N ASP A 282 -1.71 -13.89 -19.27
CA ASP A 282 -3.02 -13.24 -19.46
C ASP A 282 -3.02 -11.77 -18.99
N ILE A 283 -1.94 -11.34 -18.34
CA ILE A 283 -1.84 -10.00 -17.77
C ILE A 283 -1.15 -9.06 -18.76
N GLU A 284 -1.78 -7.92 -19.00
CA GLU A 284 -1.21 -6.77 -19.69
C GLU A 284 -1.21 -5.54 -18.77
N PRO A 285 -0.63 -4.39 -19.16
CA PRO A 285 -0.81 -3.16 -18.40
C PRO A 285 -2.28 -2.89 -18.14
N MET A 286 -2.66 -2.65 -16.90
CA MET A 286 -4.05 -2.53 -16.45
C MET A 286 -4.42 -1.09 -16.13
N ILE A 287 -5.70 -0.76 -16.34
CA ILE A 287 -6.26 0.52 -15.93
C ILE A 287 -7.70 0.34 -15.45
N THR A 288 -8.12 1.10 -14.43
CA THR A 288 -9.53 1.08 -14.00
C THR A 288 -10.37 2.07 -14.80
N TYR A 289 -11.60 1.70 -15.08
CA TYR A 289 -12.58 2.51 -15.84
C TYR A 289 -13.79 2.96 -14.98
N GLY A 290 -13.90 2.45 -13.77
CA GLY A 290 -15.02 2.72 -12.87
C GLY A 290 -14.60 3.32 -11.52
N THR A 291 -15.46 3.17 -10.52
CA THR A 291 -15.33 3.79 -9.19
C THR A 291 -14.89 2.81 -8.10
N ASN A 292 -14.37 1.66 -8.46
CA ASN A 292 -13.72 0.73 -7.56
C ASN A 292 -12.59 -0.03 -8.29
N PRO A 293 -11.60 -0.60 -7.57
CA PRO A 293 -10.46 -1.26 -8.18
C PRO A 293 -10.79 -2.53 -8.97
N GLY A 294 -11.94 -3.17 -8.71
CA GLY A 294 -12.43 -4.33 -9.46
C GLY A 294 -12.95 -3.99 -10.87
N MET A 295 -13.23 -2.71 -11.13
CA MET A 295 -13.61 -2.23 -12.47
C MET A 295 -12.36 -1.90 -13.29
N GLY A 296 -11.53 -2.91 -13.55
CA GLY A 296 -10.29 -2.83 -14.31
C GLY A 296 -10.36 -3.59 -15.62
N VAL A 297 -9.64 -3.09 -16.62
CA VAL A 297 -9.44 -3.74 -17.93
C VAL A 297 -7.98 -3.65 -18.35
N GLY A 298 -7.55 -4.54 -19.23
CA GLY A 298 -6.30 -4.36 -19.95
C GLY A 298 -6.31 -3.06 -20.75
N ILE A 299 -5.19 -2.39 -20.82
CA ILE A 299 -5.10 -1.03 -21.39
C ILE A 299 -5.50 -1.00 -22.86
N THR A 300 -5.34 -2.13 -23.58
CA THR A 300 -5.73 -2.28 -25.00
C THR A 300 -7.20 -2.65 -25.18
N GLN A 301 -7.91 -2.97 -24.10
CA GLN A 301 -9.29 -3.43 -24.16
C GLN A 301 -10.29 -2.25 -24.12
N CYS A 302 -11.52 -2.55 -24.53
CA CYS A 302 -12.65 -1.62 -24.40
C CYS A 302 -13.36 -1.81 -23.06
N ILE A 303 -14.00 -0.76 -22.59
CA ILE A 303 -14.85 -0.75 -21.38
C ILE A 303 -16.00 -1.75 -21.57
N PRO A 304 -16.19 -2.72 -20.68
CA PRO A 304 -17.26 -3.71 -20.81
C PRO A 304 -18.65 -3.09 -20.60
N ALA A 305 -19.67 -3.80 -21.06
CA ALA A 305 -21.05 -3.44 -20.78
C ALA A 305 -21.34 -3.53 -19.26
N PRO A 306 -22.08 -2.59 -18.69
CA PRO A 306 -22.46 -2.64 -17.27
C PRO A 306 -23.33 -3.88 -16.99
N GLN A 307 -23.06 -4.54 -15.88
CA GLN A 307 -23.77 -5.75 -15.46
C GLN A 307 -24.94 -5.45 -14.52
N ASN A 308 -24.94 -4.26 -13.93
CA ASN A 308 -25.92 -3.84 -12.92
C ASN A 308 -26.01 -2.32 -12.83
N ALA A 309 -26.96 -1.81 -12.04
CA ALA A 309 -27.18 -0.37 -11.86
C ALA A 309 -26.00 0.36 -11.19
N SER A 310 -25.18 -0.35 -10.40
CA SER A 310 -23.97 0.25 -9.78
C SER A 310 -22.91 0.51 -10.85
N ASP A 311 -22.72 -0.40 -11.79
CA ASP A 311 -21.78 -0.23 -12.90
C ASP A 311 -22.23 0.93 -13.81
N GLU A 312 -23.53 1.02 -14.11
CA GLU A 312 -24.08 2.15 -14.87
C GLU A 312 -23.83 3.49 -14.14
N LYS A 313 -24.01 3.53 -12.82
CA LYS A 313 -23.72 4.72 -12.01
C LYS A 313 -22.25 5.08 -12.08
N ALA A 314 -21.36 4.09 -11.96
CA ALA A 314 -19.92 4.29 -12.02
C ALA A 314 -19.49 4.85 -13.40
N LEU A 315 -19.98 4.30 -14.48
CA LEU A 315 -19.69 4.79 -15.83
C LEU A 315 -20.19 6.23 -16.05
N ARG A 316 -21.40 6.55 -15.57
CA ARG A 316 -21.92 7.94 -15.61
C ARG A 316 -21.01 8.90 -14.82
N TYR A 317 -20.59 8.51 -13.61
CA TYR A 317 -19.68 9.31 -12.79
C TYR A 317 -18.33 9.53 -13.49
N MET A 318 -17.76 8.47 -14.04
CA MET A 318 -16.49 8.52 -14.78
C MET A 318 -16.61 9.21 -16.14
N GLN A 319 -17.84 9.48 -16.63
CA GLN A 319 -18.12 10.02 -17.97
C GLN A 319 -17.51 9.14 -19.07
N PHE A 320 -17.64 7.83 -18.92
CA PHE A 320 -17.23 6.82 -19.87
C PHE A 320 -18.45 6.04 -20.38
N ALA A 321 -18.36 5.50 -21.60
CA ALA A 321 -19.38 4.65 -22.15
C ALA A 321 -18.86 3.22 -22.42
N ALA A 322 -19.75 2.23 -22.33
CA ALA A 322 -19.43 0.86 -22.70
C ALA A 322 -19.01 0.79 -24.17
N GLY A 323 -18.03 -0.07 -24.48
CA GLY A 323 -17.46 -0.22 -25.81
C GLY A 323 -16.38 0.80 -26.18
N GLU A 324 -16.20 1.86 -25.41
CA GLU A 324 -15.11 2.81 -25.66
C GLU A 324 -13.76 2.22 -25.25
N ALA A 325 -12.70 2.55 -26.01
CA ALA A 325 -11.33 2.28 -25.60
C ALA A 325 -10.90 3.21 -24.46
N MET A 326 -10.06 2.71 -23.56
CA MET A 326 -9.40 3.55 -22.56
C MET A 326 -8.29 4.41 -23.19
N LEU A 327 -7.57 3.83 -24.17
CA LEU A 327 -6.50 4.54 -24.88
C LEU A 327 -7.00 5.84 -25.53
N GLY A 328 -6.16 6.88 -25.45
CA GLY A 328 -6.41 8.19 -26.05
C GLY A 328 -7.33 9.10 -25.23
N LYS A 329 -7.92 8.66 -24.11
CA LYS A 329 -8.72 9.52 -23.23
C LYS A 329 -7.86 10.60 -22.60
N PRO A 330 -8.23 11.90 -22.67
CA PRO A 330 -7.43 13.00 -22.10
C PRO A 330 -7.30 12.87 -20.59
N VAL A 331 -6.12 13.22 -20.08
CA VAL A 331 -5.77 13.17 -18.65
C VAL A 331 -5.39 14.58 -18.17
N ASP A 332 -6.00 15.02 -17.08
CA ASP A 332 -5.71 16.32 -16.47
C ASP A 332 -4.62 16.22 -15.38
N TYR A 333 -4.63 15.12 -14.62
CA TYR A 333 -3.75 14.91 -13.48
C TYR A 333 -3.05 13.55 -13.52
N VAL A 334 -1.82 13.52 -13.06
CA VAL A 334 -1.09 12.27 -12.81
C VAL A 334 -0.57 12.28 -11.38
N PHE A 335 -0.78 11.18 -10.67
CA PHE A 335 -0.28 11.00 -9.32
C PHE A 335 0.58 9.73 -9.23
N LEU A 336 1.85 9.91 -8.84
CA LEU A 336 2.77 8.85 -8.46
C LEU A 336 3.05 8.96 -6.97
N GLY A 337 2.75 7.93 -6.18
CA GLY A 337 2.93 7.95 -4.74
C GLY A 337 2.05 6.94 -4.01
N ALA A 338 1.69 7.27 -2.78
CA ALA A 338 0.95 6.45 -1.82
C ALA A 338 1.77 5.28 -1.25
N CYS A 339 1.20 4.60 -0.25
CA CYS A 339 1.80 3.38 0.30
C CYS A 339 1.86 2.21 -0.70
N THR A 340 1.10 2.29 -1.80
CA THR A 340 1.15 1.33 -2.91
C THR A 340 2.41 1.48 -3.76
N ASN A 341 2.69 2.69 -4.27
CA ASN A 341 3.70 2.97 -5.29
C ASN A 341 4.46 4.27 -5.03
N GLY A 342 4.95 4.45 -3.80
CA GLY A 342 5.80 5.57 -3.40
C GLY A 342 7.24 5.16 -3.07
N ARG A 343 7.73 4.02 -3.59
CA ARG A 343 9.07 3.46 -3.31
C ARG A 343 10.02 3.74 -4.46
N ILE A 344 11.30 3.51 -4.24
CA ILE A 344 12.34 3.85 -5.22
C ILE A 344 12.15 3.17 -6.58
N GLU A 345 11.69 1.92 -6.63
CA GLU A 345 11.42 1.23 -7.90
C GLU A 345 10.32 1.90 -8.72
N ASP A 346 9.31 2.47 -8.07
CA ASP A 346 8.22 3.18 -8.73
C ASP A 346 8.75 4.43 -9.44
N PHE A 347 9.68 5.14 -8.80
CA PHE A 347 10.35 6.31 -9.39
C PHE A 347 11.33 5.92 -10.48
N ARG A 348 12.06 4.80 -10.35
CA ARG A 348 12.89 4.26 -11.42
C ARG A 348 12.05 3.89 -12.65
N ALA A 349 10.90 3.21 -12.44
CA ALA A 349 9.97 2.85 -13.50
C ALA A 349 9.41 4.11 -14.19
N PHE A 350 8.94 5.09 -13.42
CA PHE A 350 8.46 6.35 -13.97
C PHE A 350 9.54 7.09 -14.76
N ALA A 351 10.75 7.21 -14.21
CA ALA A 351 11.88 7.86 -14.84
C ALA A 351 12.31 7.16 -16.15
N SER A 352 12.19 5.84 -16.25
CA SER A 352 12.52 5.10 -17.47
C SER A 352 11.64 5.51 -18.66
N VAL A 353 10.38 5.84 -18.42
CA VAL A 353 9.44 6.30 -19.46
C VAL A 353 9.68 7.76 -19.82
N VAL A 354 9.94 8.64 -18.84
CA VAL A 354 10.01 10.08 -19.07
C VAL A 354 11.39 10.57 -19.52
N ARG A 355 12.43 9.76 -19.38
CA ARG A 355 13.81 10.11 -19.79
C ARG A 355 13.87 10.53 -21.27
N GLY A 356 14.42 11.73 -21.53
CA GLY A 356 14.51 12.32 -22.87
C GLY A 356 13.16 12.79 -23.45
N ARG A 357 12.11 12.86 -22.64
CA ARG A 357 10.78 13.36 -23.00
C ARG A 357 10.38 14.49 -22.08
N HIS A 358 9.29 15.18 -22.41
CA HIS A 358 8.76 16.26 -21.59
C HIS A 358 7.33 15.96 -21.16
N LYS A 359 6.99 16.36 -19.96
CA LYS A 359 5.63 16.34 -19.44
C LYS A 359 4.69 17.13 -20.37
N HIS A 360 3.54 16.56 -20.69
CA HIS A 360 2.53 17.27 -21.48
C HIS A 360 2.07 18.54 -20.75
N PRO A 361 2.02 19.71 -21.44
CA PRO A 361 1.76 21.00 -20.77
C PRO A 361 0.38 21.07 -20.09
N ALA A 362 -0.62 20.34 -20.58
CA ALA A 362 -1.95 20.29 -19.98
C ALA A 362 -2.05 19.39 -18.73
N VAL A 363 -1.02 18.60 -18.43
CA VAL A 363 -1.04 17.68 -17.28
C VAL A 363 -0.39 18.31 -16.06
N THR A 364 -1.11 18.26 -14.94
CA THR A 364 -0.54 18.48 -13.61
C THR A 364 -0.08 17.16 -13.04
N ALA A 365 1.17 17.04 -12.63
CA ALA A 365 1.73 15.80 -12.08
C ALA A 365 2.24 16.01 -10.65
N TRP A 366 1.85 15.12 -9.75
CA TRP A 366 2.34 15.05 -8.37
C TRP A 366 3.14 13.78 -8.17
N LEU A 367 4.44 13.94 -7.94
CA LEU A 367 5.38 12.85 -7.69
C LEU A 367 5.80 12.90 -6.22
N VAL A 368 5.24 12.01 -5.42
CA VAL A 368 5.32 12.05 -3.96
C VAL A 368 6.05 10.83 -3.42
N PRO A 369 7.30 10.95 -2.97
CA PRO A 369 8.03 9.87 -2.32
C PRO A 369 7.33 9.39 -1.05
N GLY A 370 7.41 8.09 -0.77
CA GLY A 370 6.76 7.52 0.41
C GLY A 370 7.49 7.80 1.72
N SER A 371 8.78 8.20 1.68
CA SER A 371 9.58 8.52 2.86
C SER A 371 10.71 9.49 2.51
N TRP A 372 11.30 10.11 3.55
CA TRP A 372 12.52 10.92 3.37
C TRP A 372 13.69 10.08 2.85
N HIS A 373 13.74 8.81 3.21
CA HIS A 373 14.77 7.90 2.71
C HIS A 373 14.60 7.64 1.20
N VAL A 374 13.37 7.39 0.73
CA VAL A 374 13.09 7.26 -0.71
C VAL A 374 13.44 8.56 -1.45
N LEU A 375 13.11 9.72 -0.89
CA LEU A 375 13.49 11.01 -1.49
C LEU A 375 15.01 11.15 -1.61
N GLN A 376 15.76 10.69 -0.62
CA GLN A 376 17.21 10.69 -0.66
C GLN A 376 17.75 9.73 -1.73
N GLN A 377 17.20 8.51 -1.82
CA GLN A 377 17.58 7.55 -2.87
C GLN A 377 17.32 8.12 -4.29
N ILE A 378 16.20 8.81 -4.50
CA ILE A 378 15.88 9.46 -5.77
C ILE A 378 16.99 10.45 -6.17
N LYS A 379 17.51 11.22 -5.19
CA LYS A 379 18.61 12.17 -5.42
C LYS A 379 19.95 11.46 -5.63
N ASP A 380 20.26 10.47 -4.83
CA ASP A 380 21.52 9.72 -4.91
C ASP A 380 21.66 8.99 -6.26
N GLU A 381 20.55 8.56 -6.85
CA GLU A 381 20.49 7.91 -8.16
C GLU A 381 20.35 8.91 -9.35
N GLY A 382 20.26 10.21 -9.08
CA GLY A 382 20.08 11.24 -10.11
C GLY A 382 18.73 11.19 -10.84
N ILE A 383 17.73 10.50 -10.23
CA ILE A 383 16.38 10.41 -10.79
C ILE A 383 15.70 11.79 -10.74
N ASP A 384 15.94 12.58 -9.70
CA ASP A 384 15.46 13.96 -9.56
C ASP A 384 15.85 14.84 -10.75
N GLN A 385 17.06 14.70 -11.26
CA GLN A 385 17.55 15.42 -12.45
C GLN A 385 16.78 15.01 -13.69
N VAL A 386 16.59 13.68 -13.90
CA VAL A 386 15.79 13.16 -15.03
C VAL A 386 14.36 13.69 -14.98
N LEU A 387 13.75 13.72 -13.80
CA LEU A 387 12.39 14.23 -13.61
C LEU A 387 12.32 15.74 -13.86
N GLN A 388 13.30 16.51 -13.37
CA GLN A 388 13.38 17.94 -13.57
C GLN A 388 13.57 18.30 -15.05
N GLU A 389 14.46 17.62 -15.77
CA GLU A 389 14.67 17.79 -17.21
C GLU A 389 13.40 17.50 -18.01
N ALA A 390 12.61 16.51 -17.56
CA ALA A 390 11.31 16.18 -18.15
C ALA A 390 10.17 17.15 -17.73
N GLY A 391 10.45 18.16 -16.90
CA GLY A 391 9.47 19.17 -16.48
C GLY A 391 8.59 18.74 -15.31
N PHE A 392 9.04 17.78 -14.51
CA PHE A 392 8.37 17.35 -13.28
C PHE A 392 9.04 17.97 -12.05
N ALA A 393 8.23 18.20 -11.01
CA ALA A 393 8.71 18.59 -9.68
C ALA A 393 8.40 17.49 -8.68
N LEU A 394 9.42 17.10 -7.90
CA LEU A 394 9.24 16.22 -6.77
C LEU A 394 8.57 16.95 -5.61
N ARG A 395 7.72 16.26 -4.88
CA ARG A 395 7.14 16.73 -3.64
C ARG A 395 7.86 16.14 -2.42
N GLN A 396 7.55 16.63 -1.24
CA GLN A 396 8.00 16.06 0.03
C GLN A 396 7.14 14.85 0.41
N PRO A 397 7.66 13.91 1.23
CA PRO A 397 6.96 12.68 1.57
C PRO A 397 5.61 12.86 2.26
N GLY A 398 4.63 12.01 1.95
CA GLY A 398 3.30 12.01 2.55
C GLY A 398 2.28 11.25 1.71
N CYS A 399 1.06 11.10 2.22
CA CYS A 399 -0.03 10.41 1.49
C CYS A 399 -0.61 11.24 0.35
N SER A 400 -0.54 12.60 0.41
CA SER A 400 -0.94 13.49 -0.67
C SER A 400 -2.38 13.21 -1.19
N ALA A 401 -2.54 13.27 -2.51
CA ALA A 401 -3.80 13.01 -3.20
C ALA A 401 -4.32 11.57 -3.05
N CYS A 402 -3.59 10.63 -2.47
CA CYS A 402 -4.13 9.29 -2.23
C CYS A 402 -5.42 9.31 -1.41
N LEU A 403 -5.52 10.20 -0.42
CA LEU A 403 -6.69 10.41 0.42
C LEU A 403 -7.25 11.83 0.33
N ALA A 404 -6.46 12.78 -0.19
CA ALA A 404 -6.82 14.20 -0.32
C ALA A 404 -7.23 14.86 1.01
N MET A 405 -6.59 14.47 2.13
CA MET A 405 -6.79 15.09 3.43
C MET A 405 -5.97 16.37 3.62
N ASN A 406 -5.01 16.61 2.73
CA ASN A 406 -4.23 17.84 2.64
C ASN A 406 -4.67 18.72 1.45
N ASP A 407 -3.86 19.69 1.04
CA ASP A 407 -4.17 20.61 -0.07
C ASP A 407 -4.04 19.98 -1.46
N ASP A 408 -3.47 18.77 -1.57
CA ASP A 408 -3.33 18.05 -2.84
C ASP A 408 -4.65 17.41 -3.26
N LYS A 409 -5.52 18.19 -3.88
CA LYS A 409 -6.85 17.76 -4.32
C LYS A 409 -7.02 17.93 -5.82
N VAL A 410 -7.47 16.88 -6.49
CA VAL A 410 -7.87 16.94 -7.89
C VAL A 410 -9.22 17.68 -7.98
N PRO A 411 -9.33 18.75 -8.80
CA PRO A 411 -10.57 19.51 -8.91
C PRO A 411 -11.73 18.68 -9.49
N ALA A 412 -12.95 19.10 -9.18
CA ALA A 412 -14.17 18.47 -9.67
C ALA A 412 -14.20 18.38 -11.22
N GLY A 413 -14.66 17.25 -11.75
CA GLY A 413 -14.75 16.97 -13.18
C GLY A 413 -13.43 16.62 -13.86
N LYS A 414 -12.29 16.78 -13.19
CA LYS A 414 -10.96 16.42 -13.73
C LYS A 414 -10.68 14.94 -13.63
N LEU A 415 -9.94 14.40 -14.61
CA LEU A 415 -9.54 13.00 -14.68
C LEU A 415 -8.07 12.86 -14.26
N ALA A 416 -7.83 11.98 -13.27
CA ALA A 416 -6.50 11.63 -12.83
C ALA A 416 -6.16 10.18 -13.21
N VAL A 417 -4.92 9.93 -13.66
CA VAL A 417 -4.29 8.61 -13.66
C VAL A 417 -3.40 8.52 -12.43
N SER A 418 -3.62 7.51 -11.60
CA SER A 418 -3.07 7.46 -10.25
C SER A 418 -2.54 6.08 -9.88
N THR A 419 -1.41 6.06 -9.18
CA THR A 419 -0.85 4.84 -8.61
C THR A 419 -1.39 4.54 -7.21
N SER A 420 -2.33 5.33 -6.70
CA SER A 420 -2.98 5.09 -5.40
C SER A 420 -3.75 3.76 -5.36
N ASN A 421 -4.36 3.47 -4.22
CA ASN A 421 -4.99 2.19 -3.95
C ASN A 421 -6.50 2.17 -4.18
N ARG A 422 -7.17 3.32 -4.10
CA ARG A 422 -8.64 3.46 -4.21
C ARG A 422 -9.03 4.57 -5.15
N ASN A 423 -10.17 4.38 -5.83
CA ASN A 423 -10.71 5.34 -6.81
C ASN A 423 -12.23 5.53 -6.70
N PHE A 424 -12.82 5.38 -5.51
CA PHE A 424 -14.22 5.69 -5.33
C PHE A 424 -14.52 7.18 -5.62
N GLU A 425 -15.79 7.50 -5.82
CA GLU A 425 -16.25 8.85 -6.15
C GLU A 425 -15.64 9.92 -5.22
N GLY A 426 -14.89 10.86 -5.76
CA GLY A 426 -14.28 11.96 -5.00
C GLY A 426 -13.06 11.60 -4.14
N ARG A 427 -12.47 10.40 -4.29
CA ARG A 427 -11.33 9.95 -3.47
C ARG A 427 -10.15 10.92 -3.46
N GLN A 428 -9.81 11.49 -4.61
CA GLN A 428 -8.69 12.43 -4.76
C GLN A 428 -9.11 13.91 -4.73
N GLY A 429 -10.35 14.16 -4.33
CA GLY A 429 -10.97 15.49 -4.23
C GLY A 429 -12.45 15.44 -4.61
N PRO A 430 -13.31 16.27 -4.03
CA PRO A 430 -14.74 16.26 -4.30
C PRO A 430 -15.04 16.36 -5.80
N GLY A 431 -15.79 15.38 -6.37
CA GLY A 431 -16.15 15.34 -7.78
C GLY A 431 -14.99 15.00 -8.74
N SER A 432 -13.82 14.65 -8.26
CA SER A 432 -12.70 14.16 -9.09
C SER A 432 -12.95 12.76 -9.60
N ARG A 433 -12.39 12.42 -10.76
CA ARG A 433 -12.43 11.10 -11.38
C ARG A 433 -11.04 10.50 -11.39
N THR A 434 -10.90 9.24 -10.99
CA THR A 434 -9.59 8.59 -10.86
C THR A 434 -9.56 7.24 -11.54
N CYS A 435 -8.61 7.04 -12.44
CA CYS A 435 -8.20 5.74 -12.99
C CYS A 435 -6.96 5.25 -12.26
N LEU A 436 -7.01 4.07 -11.67
CA LEU A 436 -5.84 3.41 -11.09
C LEU A 436 -5.02 2.75 -12.19
N ALA A 437 -3.70 2.93 -12.13
CA ALA A 437 -2.76 2.35 -13.07
C ALA A 437 -1.38 2.17 -12.44
N SER A 438 -0.48 1.51 -13.16
CA SER A 438 0.92 1.32 -12.75
C SER A 438 1.75 2.61 -12.90
N PRO A 439 2.93 2.69 -12.27
CA PRO A 439 3.86 3.80 -12.46
C PRO A 439 4.27 4.02 -13.91
N LEU A 440 4.41 2.95 -14.71
CA LEU A 440 4.73 3.04 -16.13
C LEU A 440 3.59 3.69 -16.92
N THR A 441 2.36 3.24 -16.69
CA THR A 441 1.16 3.81 -17.35
C THR A 441 0.91 5.26 -16.91
N ALA A 442 1.14 5.58 -15.63
CA ALA A 442 1.05 6.95 -15.13
C ALA A 442 2.09 7.87 -15.80
N ALA A 443 3.32 7.39 -15.98
CA ALA A 443 4.37 8.12 -16.67
C ALA A 443 4.04 8.35 -18.15
N ALA A 444 3.52 7.32 -18.84
CA ALA A 444 3.09 7.43 -20.23
C ALA A 444 1.99 8.49 -20.38
N ALA A 445 0.98 8.45 -19.52
CA ALA A 445 -0.10 9.44 -19.50
C ALA A 445 0.40 10.86 -19.21
N ALA A 446 1.41 11.01 -18.34
CA ALA A 446 1.99 12.32 -18.03
C ALA A 446 2.74 12.95 -19.22
N VAL A 447 3.36 12.14 -20.06
CA VAL A 447 4.09 12.57 -21.26
C VAL A 447 3.16 12.89 -22.41
N THR A 448 2.17 12.03 -22.67
CA THR A 448 1.30 12.13 -23.84
C THR A 448 0.07 13.02 -23.63
N GLY A 449 -0.33 13.25 -22.37
CA GLY A 449 -1.56 13.98 -22.02
C GLY A 449 -2.83 13.16 -22.13
N CYS A 450 -2.72 11.86 -22.40
CA CYS A 450 -3.84 10.92 -22.50
C CYS A 450 -3.46 9.54 -22.00
N ILE A 451 -4.44 8.69 -21.74
CA ILE A 451 -4.20 7.28 -21.38
C ILE A 451 -3.48 6.61 -22.54
N THR A 452 -2.28 6.10 -22.28
CA THR A 452 -1.37 5.55 -23.29
C THR A 452 -0.75 4.25 -22.77
N ASP A 453 -0.59 3.28 -23.66
CA ASP A 453 0.12 2.05 -23.36
C ASP A 453 1.62 2.36 -23.14
N PRO A 454 2.17 2.11 -21.95
CA PRO A 454 3.56 2.43 -21.67
C PRO A 454 4.55 1.66 -22.55
N ARG A 455 4.15 0.50 -23.10
CA ARG A 455 4.97 -0.31 -24.00
C ARG A 455 5.34 0.42 -25.28
N GLU A 456 4.44 1.27 -25.81
CA GLU A 456 4.71 2.10 -26.98
C GLU A 456 5.89 3.07 -26.76
N LEU A 457 5.97 3.68 -25.57
CA LEU A 457 7.04 4.61 -25.24
C LEU A 457 8.35 3.92 -24.84
N LEU A 458 8.26 2.67 -24.41
CA LEU A 458 9.41 1.84 -24.04
C LEU A 458 9.98 1.05 -25.22
N GLY A 459 9.28 1.00 -26.36
CA GLY A 459 9.69 0.22 -27.52
C GLY A 459 9.57 -1.31 -27.30
N LEU A 460 8.54 -1.76 -26.56
CA LEU A 460 8.27 -3.13 -26.18
C LEU A 460 7.14 -3.76 -26.98
#